data_6741fc2c8403ce27e39c42d669417e62
#
_entry.id   6741fc2c8403ce27e39c42d669417e62
#
_cell.length_a   1.000
_cell.length_b   1.000
_cell.length_c   1.000
_cell.angle_alpha   90.00
_cell.angle_beta   90.00
_cell.angle_gamma   90.00
#
_symmetry.space_group_name_H-M   'P 1'
#
loop_
_entity.id
_entity.type
_entity.pdbx_description
1 polymer ?
#
loop_
_entity_poly.entity_id
_entity_poly.type
_entity_poly.pdbx_seq_one_letter_code
_entity_poly.pdbx_strand_id
1 'polypeptide(L)'
;QIIGPSLSEGALVTDTGGTKRDILVWAKEYLPAHVDFVGAHPMAGKETQGPEHADATIFQGRPYCIVPSPDASTKSVKSIMDLATAIGARPHFIDVAEHDSFVAAVSHLPFVVSAALIGCTSKSPQWGDISQLASSGFRDVSRLASGDSIMHRDVCLTNKEGISYWIDELTAELQRIKRLINRDANSEDLYNLFENGFEEREKWLSGVTTPWSRADYERPKVPSATETASTLFFGQQVARRLFSDDESKDVKRKKQ
;
A
#
# COMPACT_ATOMS: atom_id res chain seq x y z
N GLN A 1 -24.82 0.52 -2.42
CA GLN A 1 -26.28 0.32 -2.28
C GLN A 1 -27.07 1.47 -2.94
N ILE A 2 -26.82 2.74 -2.56
CA ILE A 2 -27.65 3.88 -2.98
C ILE A 2 -27.57 4.13 -4.49
N ILE A 3 -26.37 4.11 -5.06
CA ILE A 3 -26.16 4.46 -6.49
C ILE A 3 -26.34 3.26 -7.43
N GLY A 4 -26.20 2.02 -6.94
CA GLY A 4 -26.24 0.82 -7.77
C GLY A 4 -27.43 0.77 -8.74
N PRO A 5 -28.67 0.95 -8.27
CA PRO A 5 -29.85 0.89 -9.13
C PRO A 5 -29.92 1.98 -10.22
N SER A 6 -29.13 3.05 -10.08
CA SER A 6 -29.12 4.20 -11.02
C SER A 6 -27.96 4.13 -12.03
N LEU A 7 -27.11 3.10 -11.95
CA LEU A 7 -25.99 2.94 -12.86
C LEU A 7 -26.44 2.37 -14.20
N SER A 8 -25.97 2.99 -15.27
CA SER A 8 -26.28 2.58 -16.64
C SER A 8 -25.54 1.28 -17.00
N GLU A 9 -26.05 0.59 -18.00
CA GLU A 9 -25.37 -0.56 -18.59
C GLU A 9 -23.96 -0.19 -19.09
N GLY A 10 -22.95 -0.97 -18.71
CA GLY A 10 -21.55 -0.71 -19.02
C GLY A 10 -20.90 0.38 -18.20
N ALA A 11 -21.54 0.83 -17.11
CA ALA A 11 -20.91 1.75 -16.17
C ALA A 11 -19.69 1.07 -15.49
N LEU A 12 -18.66 1.87 -15.25
CA LEU A 12 -17.46 1.48 -14.51
C LEU A 12 -17.45 2.18 -13.16
N VAL A 13 -17.33 1.40 -12.10
CA VAL A 13 -17.14 1.88 -10.73
C VAL A 13 -15.73 1.55 -10.26
N THR A 14 -15.10 2.47 -9.60
CA THR A 14 -13.82 2.29 -8.92
C THR A 14 -13.84 2.95 -7.55
N ASP A 15 -12.90 2.60 -6.70
CA ASP A 15 -12.70 3.21 -5.39
C ASP A 15 -11.26 3.74 -5.22
N THR A 16 -11.00 4.41 -4.12
CA THR A 16 -9.67 4.87 -3.72
C THR A 16 -9.33 4.46 -2.28
N GLY A 17 -10.05 3.48 -1.74
CA GLY A 17 -9.93 3.05 -0.36
C GLY A 17 -8.57 2.42 -0.02
N GLY A 18 -8.17 2.50 1.25
CA GLY A 18 -6.90 1.96 1.75
C GLY A 18 -6.86 0.43 1.87
N THR A 19 -8.01 -0.25 1.80
CA THR A 19 -8.15 -1.72 1.85
C THR A 19 -8.97 -2.21 0.68
N LYS A 20 -8.80 -3.46 0.24
CA LYS A 20 -9.45 -3.96 -0.98
C LYS A 20 -10.36 -5.17 -0.76
N ARG A 21 -10.05 -6.06 0.19
CA ARG A 21 -10.81 -7.29 0.37
C ARG A 21 -12.30 -7.06 0.55
N ASP A 22 -12.67 -6.27 1.56
CA ASP A 22 -14.07 -6.01 1.88
C ASP A 22 -14.75 -5.17 0.80
N ILE A 23 -14.02 -4.25 0.19
CA ILE A 23 -14.53 -3.41 -0.92
C ILE A 23 -14.92 -4.27 -2.12
N LEU A 24 -14.10 -5.26 -2.50
CA LEU A 24 -14.43 -6.19 -3.59
C LEU A 24 -15.66 -7.05 -3.26
N VAL A 25 -15.78 -7.49 -1.99
CA VAL A 25 -16.97 -8.22 -1.53
C VAL A 25 -18.22 -7.34 -1.63
N TRP A 26 -18.16 -6.12 -1.14
CA TRP A 26 -19.29 -5.17 -1.21
C TRP A 26 -19.62 -4.76 -2.65
N ALA A 27 -18.62 -4.57 -3.51
CA ALA A 27 -18.86 -4.30 -4.91
C ALA A 27 -19.67 -5.43 -5.57
N LYS A 28 -19.27 -6.68 -5.33
CA LYS A 28 -19.98 -7.87 -5.84
C LYS A 28 -21.40 -8.00 -5.27
N GLU A 29 -21.61 -7.62 -4.01
CA GLU A 29 -22.91 -7.73 -3.35
C GLU A 29 -23.89 -6.63 -3.80
N TYR A 30 -23.40 -5.40 -3.99
CA TYR A 30 -24.28 -4.23 -4.14
C TYR A 30 -24.31 -3.62 -5.53
N LEU A 31 -23.38 -3.95 -6.42
CA LEU A 31 -23.42 -3.45 -7.79
C LEU A 31 -24.20 -4.40 -8.68
N PRO A 32 -24.99 -3.84 -9.63
CA PRO A 32 -25.66 -4.66 -10.64
C PRO A 32 -24.67 -5.43 -11.53
N ALA A 33 -25.06 -6.60 -12.00
CA ALA A 33 -24.21 -7.47 -12.80
C ALA A 33 -23.72 -6.86 -14.14
N HIS A 34 -24.37 -5.81 -14.62
CA HIS A 34 -23.97 -5.08 -15.83
C HIS A 34 -22.95 -3.95 -15.57
N VAL A 35 -22.51 -3.79 -14.33
CA VAL A 35 -21.55 -2.76 -13.91
C VAL A 35 -20.22 -3.40 -13.62
N ASP A 36 -19.16 -2.93 -14.27
CA ASP A 36 -17.79 -3.33 -13.95
C ASP A 36 -17.29 -2.64 -12.67
N PHE A 37 -16.57 -3.38 -11.86
CA PHE A 37 -15.83 -2.83 -10.71
C PHE A 37 -14.33 -3.10 -10.85
N VAL A 38 -13.54 -2.04 -10.71
CA VAL A 38 -12.08 -2.13 -10.65
C VAL A 38 -11.61 -1.45 -9.37
N GLY A 39 -11.18 -2.23 -8.40
CA GLY A 39 -10.62 -1.70 -7.16
C GLY A 39 -9.34 -0.92 -7.41
N ALA A 40 -9.19 0.20 -6.70
CA ALA A 40 -7.99 1.01 -6.81
C ALA A 40 -7.57 1.61 -5.47
N HIS A 41 -6.28 1.95 -5.36
CA HIS A 41 -5.73 2.62 -4.19
C HIS A 41 -4.51 3.46 -4.60
N PRO A 42 -4.65 4.79 -4.73
CA PRO A 42 -3.50 5.66 -4.92
C PRO A 42 -2.67 5.69 -3.63
N MET A 43 -1.38 5.32 -3.72
CA MET A 43 -0.45 5.35 -2.58
C MET A 43 0.00 6.78 -2.32
N ALA A 44 -0.96 7.65 -2.04
CA ALA A 44 -0.79 9.08 -1.82
C ALA A 44 -1.85 9.59 -0.85
N GLY A 45 -1.46 10.48 0.07
CA GLY A 45 -2.36 11.06 1.06
C GLY A 45 -1.68 12.17 1.84
N LYS A 46 -2.49 12.94 2.57
CA LYS A 46 -2.08 13.95 3.54
C LYS A 46 -2.81 13.68 4.86
N GLU A 47 -2.27 14.18 5.94
CA GLU A 47 -2.91 14.12 7.26
C GLU A 47 -4.05 15.15 7.40
N THR A 48 -4.06 16.16 6.53
CA THR A 48 -5.09 17.20 6.49
C THR A 48 -6.32 16.71 5.73
N GLN A 49 -7.50 17.11 6.17
CA GLN A 49 -8.79 16.74 5.63
C GLN A 49 -9.48 17.92 4.99
N GLY A 50 -10.45 17.63 4.11
CA GLY A 50 -11.31 18.63 3.47
C GLY A 50 -10.83 19.06 2.08
N PRO A 51 -11.76 19.55 1.25
CA PRO A 51 -11.47 19.93 -0.13
C PRO A 51 -10.50 21.12 -0.23
N GLU A 52 -10.40 21.94 0.81
CA GLU A 52 -9.45 23.06 0.90
C GLU A 52 -7.98 22.61 0.91
N HIS A 53 -7.71 21.35 1.25
CA HIS A 53 -6.40 20.74 1.22
C HIS A 53 -6.12 19.93 -0.05
N ALA A 54 -7.05 19.96 -1.03
CA ALA A 54 -6.87 19.28 -2.31
C ALA A 54 -5.60 19.79 -3.04
N ASP A 55 -4.88 18.85 -3.65
CA ASP A 55 -3.64 19.14 -4.35
C ASP A 55 -3.55 18.26 -5.60
N ALA A 56 -3.58 18.88 -6.76
CA ALA A 56 -3.56 18.18 -8.04
C ALA A 56 -2.25 17.40 -8.28
N THR A 57 -1.18 17.72 -7.55
CA THR A 57 0.12 17.08 -7.71
C THR A 57 0.36 15.89 -6.78
N ILE A 58 -0.58 15.60 -5.88
CA ILE A 58 -0.42 14.56 -4.84
C ILE A 58 -0.12 13.16 -5.44
N PHE A 59 -0.65 12.89 -6.63
CA PHE A 59 -0.49 11.60 -7.31
C PHE A 59 0.76 11.50 -8.19
N GLN A 60 1.44 12.61 -8.47
CA GLN A 60 2.56 12.66 -9.41
C GLN A 60 3.69 11.70 -9.01
N GLY A 61 3.99 10.75 -9.88
CA GLY A 61 5.02 9.73 -9.67
C GLY A 61 4.73 8.73 -8.54
N ARG A 62 3.52 8.74 -7.95
CA ARG A 62 3.15 7.80 -6.88
C ARG A 62 2.57 6.51 -7.46
N PRO A 63 2.78 5.35 -6.81
CA PRO A 63 2.08 4.14 -7.19
C PRO A 63 0.56 4.31 -7.10
N TYR A 64 -0.16 3.79 -8.08
CA TYR A 64 -1.60 3.70 -8.10
C TYR A 64 -1.95 2.22 -8.22
N CYS A 65 -2.25 1.58 -7.09
CA CYS A 65 -2.60 0.17 -7.07
C CYS A 65 -3.92 -0.04 -7.81
N ILE A 66 -3.94 -1.02 -8.72
CA ILE A 66 -5.11 -1.45 -9.47
C ILE A 66 -5.36 -2.92 -9.12
N VAL A 67 -6.52 -3.18 -8.55
CA VAL A 67 -6.95 -4.50 -8.06
C VAL A 67 -8.26 -4.86 -8.77
N PRO A 68 -8.19 -5.40 -10.00
CA PRO A 68 -9.39 -5.73 -10.76
C PRO A 68 -10.21 -6.80 -10.04
N SER A 69 -11.55 -6.70 -10.10
CA SER A 69 -12.39 -7.83 -9.75
C SER A 69 -12.20 -8.95 -10.80
N PRO A 70 -12.43 -10.23 -10.44
CA PRO A 70 -12.26 -11.34 -11.37
C PRO A 70 -13.10 -11.23 -12.66
N ASP A 71 -14.23 -10.54 -12.58
CA ASP A 71 -15.20 -10.38 -13.66
C ASP A 71 -15.03 -9.05 -14.44
N ALA A 72 -14.05 -8.20 -14.05
CA ALA A 72 -13.85 -6.90 -14.69
C ALA A 72 -13.39 -7.05 -16.15
N SER A 73 -14.01 -6.30 -17.04
CA SER A 73 -13.62 -6.31 -18.45
C SER A 73 -12.24 -5.68 -18.66
N THR A 74 -11.49 -6.16 -19.64
CA THR A 74 -10.21 -5.57 -20.04
C THR A 74 -10.34 -4.08 -20.38
N LYS A 75 -11.48 -3.66 -20.94
CA LYS A 75 -11.80 -2.25 -21.24
C LYS A 75 -11.83 -1.41 -19.95
N SER A 76 -12.51 -1.90 -18.93
CA SER A 76 -12.65 -1.20 -17.65
C SER A 76 -11.31 -1.12 -16.90
N VAL A 77 -10.55 -2.20 -16.87
CA VAL A 77 -9.19 -2.21 -16.31
C VAL A 77 -8.30 -1.20 -17.03
N LYS A 78 -8.36 -1.17 -18.38
CA LYS A 78 -7.62 -0.17 -19.16
C LYS A 78 -8.04 1.26 -18.84
N SER A 79 -9.34 1.51 -18.65
CA SER A 79 -9.82 2.85 -18.31
C SER A 79 -9.26 3.36 -16.99
N ILE A 80 -9.16 2.50 -15.96
CA ILE A 80 -8.55 2.89 -14.67
C ILE A 80 -7.04 3.08 -14.80
N MET A 81 -6.36 2.25 -15.61
CA MET A 81 -4.93 2.44 -15.90
C MET A 81 -4.68 3.78 -16.60
N ASP A 82 -5.51 4.10 -17.60
CA ASP A 82 -5.42 5.37 -18.35
C ASP A 82 -5.70 6.58 -17.42
N LEU A 83 -6.68 6.46 -16.52
CA LEU A 83 -6.97 7.47 -15.49
C LEU A 83 -5.75 7.70 -14.59
N ALA A 84 -5.17 6.63 -14.03
CA ALA A 84 -3.99 6.72 -13.17
C ALA A 84 -2.83 7.39 -13.90
N THR A 85 -2.61 7.04 -15.17
CA THR A 85 -1.58 7.66 -16.02
C THR A 85 -1.87 9.14 -16.28
N ALA A 86 -3.11 9.51 -16.58
CA ALA A 86 -3.52 10.88 -16.87
C ALA A 86 -3.31 11.83 -15.68
N ILE A 87 -3.50 11.35 -14.45
CA ILE A 87 -3.21 12.13 -13.23
C ILE A 87 -1.72 12.09 -12.83
N GLY A 88 -0.85 11.50 -13.65
CA GLY A 88 0.59 11.42 -13.41
C GLY A 88 1.02 10.36 -12.39
N ALA A 89 0.13 9.48 -11.97
CA ALA A 89 0.44 8.34 -11.12
C ALA A 89 1.05 7.20 -11.93
N ARG A 90 1.67 6.23 -11.24
CA ARG A 90 2.23 5.01 -11.83
C ARG A 90 1.30 3.83 -11.57
N PRO A 91 0.58 3.30 -12.58
CA PRO A 91 -0.25 2.12 -12.43
C PRO A 91 0.56 0.92 -11.90
N HIS A 92 0.01 0.24 -10.89
CA HIS A 92 0.62 -0.92 -10.27
C HIS A 92 -0.44 -1.99 -10.06
N PHE A 93 -0.38 -3.07 -10.86
CA PHE A 93 -1.30 -4.19 -10.74
C PHE A 93 -0.88 -5.10 -9.60
N ILE A 94 -1.83 -5.44 -8.75
CA ILE A 94 -1.60 -6.29 -7.58
C ILE A 94 -2.88 -7.07 -7.25
N ASP A 95 -2.74 -8.29 -6.73
CA ASP A 95 -3.91 -9.00 -6.23
C ASP A 95 -4.38 -8.48 -4.86
N VAL A 96 -5.62 -8.83 -4.50
CA VAL A 96 -6.26 -8.32 -3.29
C VAL A 96 -5.55 -8.75 -2.01
N ALA A 97 -5.04 -9.97 -1.96
CA ALA A 97 -4.40 -10.50 -0.75
C ALA A 97 -3.00 -9.90 -0.56
N GLU A 98 -2.23 -9.79 -1.65
CA GLU A 98 -0.93 -9.08 -1.66
C GLU A 98 -1.11 -7.60 -1.29
N HIS A 99 -2.11 -6.91 -1.89
CA HIS A 99 -2.39 -5.52 -1.60
C HIS A 99 -2.59 -5.30 -0.10
N ASP A 100 -3.58 -5.97 0.50
CA ASP A 100 -3.95 -5.74 1.89
C ASP A 100 -2.82 -6.16 2.86
N SER A 101 -2.07 -7.22 2.52
CA SER A 101 -0.88 -7.64 3.28
C SER A 101 0.24 -6.60 3.22
N PHE A 102 0.54 -6.05 2.02
CA PHE A 102 1.65 -5.11 1.85
C PHE A 102 1.34 -3.74 2.46
N VAL A 103 0.12 -3.22 2.26
CA VAL A 103 -0.26 -1.94 2.87
C VAL A 103 -0.38 -2.04 4.39
N ALA A 104 -0.67 -3.22 4.95
CA ALA A 104 -0.62 -3.43 6.39
C ALA A 104 0.77 -3.11 6.96
N ALA A 105 1.84 -3.53 6.28
CA ALA A 105 3.22 -3.28 6.69
C ALA A 105 3.63 -1.81 6.55
N VAL A 106 3.38 -1.22 5.36
CA VAL A 106 4.04 0.05 4.97
C VAL A 106 3.14 1.28 5.12
N SER A 107 1.86 1.09 5.38
CA SER A 107 0.87 2.16 5.53
C SER A 107 0.14 2.07 6.88
N HIS A 108 -0.41 0.90 7.22
CA HIS A 108 -1.28 0.77 8.38
C HIS A 108 -0.50 0.63 9.69
N LEU A 109 0.53 -0.22 9.74
CA LEU A 109 1.40 -0.30 10.90
C LEU A 109 2.01 1.06 11.28
N PRO A 110 2.50 1.90 10.36
CA PRO A 110 3.01 3.23 10.69
C PRO A 110 2.06 4.12 11.48
N PHE A 111 0.77 4.20 11.12
CA PHE A 111 -0.15 5.03 11.90
C PHE A 111 -0.50 4.40 13.26
N VAL A 112 -0.57 3.06 13.34
CA VAL A 112 -0.73 2.36 14.63
C VAL A 112 0.44 2.64 15.55
N VAL A 113 1.67 2.58 15.04
CA VAL A 113 2.89 2.90 15.81
C VAL A 113 2.88 4.36 16.29
N SER A 114 2.50 5.29 15.41
CA SER A 114 2.37 6.71 15.77
C SER A 114 1.36 6.91 16.91
N ALA A 115 0.20 6.28 16.82
CA ALA A 115 -0.83 6.35 17.86
C ALA A 115 -0.37 5.67 19.16
N ALA A 116 0.31 4.53 19.08
CA ALA A 116 0.86 3.82 20.23
C ALA A 116 1.95 4.64 20.95
N LEU A 117 2.84 5.30 20.19
CA LEU A 117 3.88 6.18 20.75
C LEU A 117 3.26 7.31 21.58
N ILE A 118 2.31 8.05 21.00
CA ILE A 118 1.58 9.09 21.73
C ILE A 118 0.82 8.49 22.92
N GLY A 119 0.09 7.40 22.70
CA GLY A 119 -0.73 6.77 23.74
C GLY A 119 0.07 6.24 24.93
N CYS A 120 1.31 5.77 24.74
CA CYS A 120 2.16 5.32 25.85
C CYS A 120 2.84 6.48 26.57
N THR A 121 3.35 7.48 25.83
CA THR A 121 4.10 8.60 26.45
C THR A 121 3.18 9.57 27.17
N SER A 122 2.02 9.90 26.60
CA SER A 122 1.05 10.84 27.18
C SER A 122 0.36 10.33 28.45
N LYS A 123 0.43 9.04 28.75
CA LYS A 123 -0.06 8.45 30.00
C LYS A 123 0.88 8.70 31.19
N SER A 124 2.09 9.18 30.96
CA SER A 124 3.02 9.52 32.04
C SER A 124 2.48 10.68 32.87
N PRO A 125 2.51 10.60 34.21
CA PRO A 125 2.19 11.74 35.08
C PRO A 125 3.08 12.96 34.79
N GLN A 126 4.29 12.76 34.29
CA GLN A 126 5.24 13.82 33.91
C GLN A 126 5.11 14.28 32.45
N TRP A 127 4.01 13.97 31.77
CA TRP A 127 3.85 14.30 30.34
C TRP A 127 4.05 15.80 30.05
N GLY A 128 3.63 16.67 30.96
CA GLY A 128 3.84 18.11 30.82
C GLY A 128 5.32 18.50 30.64
N ASP A 129 6.22 17.86 31.39
CA ASP A 129 7.66 18.09 31.30
C ASP A 129 8.29 17.33 30.12
N ILE A 130 7.91 16.06 29.94
CA ILE A 130 8.41 15.22 28.85
C ILE A 130 8.11 15.87 27.49
N SER A 131 6.92 16.41 27.28
CA SER A 131 6.50 17.00 26.01
C SER A 131 7.31 18.25 25.63
N GLN A 132 7.85 18.99 26.61
CA GLN A 132 8.72 20.14 26.35
C GLN A 132 10.08 19.73 25.75
N LEU A 133 10.51 18.50 25.97
CA LEU A 133 11.75 17.96 25.41
C LEU A 133 11.53 17.30 24.04
N ALA A 134 10.28 17.20 23.56
CA ALA A 134 9.95 16.62 22.29
C ALA A 134 10.46 17.48 21.12
N SER A 135 11.26 16.88 20.23
CA SER A 135 11.87 17.54 19.09
C SER A 135 11.43 16.88 17.78
N SER A 136 12.18 17.12 16.69
CA SER A 136 11.86 16.63 15.34
C SER A 136 11.63 15.11 15.28
N GLY A 137 12.49 14.32 15.92
CA GLY A 137 12.35 12.85 15.91
C GLY A 137 11.00 12.38 16.47
N PHE A 138 10.57 12.93 17.62
CA PHE A 138 9.25 12.61 18.18
C PHE A 138 8.12 13.08 17.28
N ARG A 139 8.23 14.30 16.72
CA ARG A 139 7.25 14.86 15.78
C ARG A 139 7.11 14.01 14.53
N ASP A 140 8.22 13.56 13.93
CA ASP A 140 8.20 12.79 12.70
C ASP A 140 7.58 11.41 12.91
N VAL A 141 7.95 10.71 13.98
CA VAL A 141 7.42 9.36 14.26
C VAL A 141 5.95 9.41 14.70
N SER A 142 5.52 10.46 15.41
CA SER A 142 4.14 10.59 15.88
C SER A 142 3.19 11.28 14.89
N ARG A 143 3.68 11.77 13.76
CA ARG A 143 2.93 12.60 12.80
C ARG A 143 1.61 11.96 12.33
N LEU A 144 1.63 10.67 12.05
CA LEU A 144 0.44 9.96 11.55
C LEU A 144 -0.67 9.80 12.60
N ALA A 145 -0.39 10.02 13.88
CA ALA A 145 -1.42 10.06 14.91
C ALA A 145 -2.39 11.25 14.76
N SER A 146 -2.05 12.25 13.92
CA SER A 146 -2.91 13.39 13.59
C SER A 146 -3.88 13.11 12.43
N GLY A 147 -3.89 11.90 11.87
CA GLY A 147 -4.78 11.53 10.76
C GLY A 147 -6.23 11.35 11.22
N ASP A 148 -7.11 11.07 10.25
CA ASP A 148 -8.54 10.86 10.47
C ASP A 148 -8.82 9.62 11.31
N SER A 149 -9.42 9.81 12.49
CA SER A 149 -9.72 8.73 13.43
C SER A 149 -10.76 7.74 12.89
N ILE A 150 -11.71 8.20 12.05
CA ILE A 150 -12.73 7.35 11.42
C ILE A 150 -12.05 6.47 10.39
N MET A 151 -11.25 7.06 9.51
CA MET A 151 -10.48 6.33 8.50
C MET A 151 -9.55 5.28 9.16
N HIS A 152 -8.78 5.67 10.17
CA HIS A 152 -7.87 4.75 10.88
C HIS A 152 -8.64 3.58 11.52
N ARG A 153 -9.79 3.85 12.16
CA ARG A 153 -10.67 2.81 12.71
C ARG A 153 -11.13 1.85 11.62
N ASP A 154 -11.64 2.39 10.51
CA ASP A 154 -12.23 1.58 9.45
C ASP A 154 -11.18 0.74 8.73
N VAL A 155 -9.98 1.27 8.50
CA VAL A 155 -8.82 0.51 8.00
C VAL A 155 -8.44 -0.61 8.97
N CYS A 156 -8.40 -0.34 10.28
CA CYS A 156 -8.10 -1.39 11.26
C CYS A 156 -9.16 -2.51 11.26
N LEU A 157 -10.42 -2.18 11.04
CA LEU A 157 -11.50 -3.18 11.01
C LEU A 157 -11.49 -4.00 9.71
N THR A 158 -11.17 -3.38 8.57
CA THR A 158 -11.20 -4.03 7.25
C THR A 158 -9.89 -4.74 6.89
N ASN A 159 -8.79 -4.51 7.62
CA ASN A 159 -7.51 -5.22 7.45
C ASN A 159 -6.93 -5.74 8.78
N LYS A 160 -7.79 -6.22 9.65
CA LYS A 160 -7.43 -6.61 11.03
C LYS A 160 -6.35 -7.70 11.08
N GLU A 161 -6.44 -8.72 10.22
CA GLU A 161 -5.48 -9.83 10.22
C GLU A 161 -4.07 -9.36 9.84
N GLY A 162 -3.96 -8.58 8.75
CA GLY A 162 -2.68 -8.05 8.29
C GLY A 162 -2.05 -7.08 9.30
N ILE A 163 -2.87 -6.21 9.89
CA ILE A 163 -2.38 -5.25 10.90
C ILE A 163 -1.97 -5.98 12.18
N SER A 164 -2.76 -6.94 12.67
CA SER A 164 -2.41 -7.73 13.85
C SER A 164 -1.11 -8.48 13.68
N TYR A 165 -0.92 -9.13 12.51
CA TYR A 165 0.34 -9.80 12.19
C TYR A 165 1.55 -8.86 12.31
N TRP A 166 1.49 -7.67 11.69
CA TRP A 166 2.60 -6.73 11.73
C TRP A 166 2.80 -6.07 13.10
N ILE A 167 1.75 -5.95 13.93
CA ILE A 167 1.89 -5.53 15.33
C ILE A 167 2.67 -6.59 16.11
N ASP A 168 2.38 -7.88 15.90
CA ASP A 168 3.09 -8.97 16.57
C ASP A 168 4.57 -9.00 16.17
N GLU A 169 4.88 -8.88 14.87
CA GLU A 169 6.24 -8.80 14.35
C GLU A 169 7.01 -7.61 14.96
N LEU A 170 6.41 -6.42 14.97
CA LEU A 170 7.02 -5.24 15.59
C LEU A 170 7.22 -5.41 17.09
N THR A 171 6.26 -6.01 17.78
CA THR A 171 6.37 -6.28 19.21
C THR A 171 7.52 -7.24 19.50
N ALA A 172 7.67 -8.29 18.70
CA ALA A 172 8.79 -9.23 18.82
C ALA A 172 10.14 -8.52 18.60
N GLU A 173 10.21 -7.62 17.60
CA GLU A 173 11.44 -6.84 17.33
C GLU A 173 11.75 -5.85 18.46
N LEU A 174 10.76 -5.14 19.00
CA LEU A 174 10.96 -4.26 20.15
C LEU A 174 11.44 -5.04 21.40
N GLN A 175 10.93 -6.25 21.62
CA GLN A 175 11.40 -7.13 22.68
C GLN A 175 12.86 -7.61 22.43
N ARG A 176 13.21 -7.86 21.17
CA ARG A 176 14.60 -8.18 20.80
C ARG A 176 15.54 -7.02 21.10
N ILE A 177 15.19 -5.80 20.71
CA ILE A 177 15.93 -4.57 20.98
C ILE A 177 16.10 -4.37 22.48
N LYS A 178 14.99 -4.50 23.25
CA LYS A 178 15.03 -4.39 24.71
C LYS A 178 16.00 -5.40 25.35
N ARG A 179 16.04 -6.65 24.84
CA ARG A 179 17.02 -7.64 25.33
C ARG A 179 18.46 -7.25 25.00
N LEU A 180 18.72 -6.68 23.82
CA LEU A 180 20.07 -6.20 23.45
C LEU A 180 20.52 -5.04 24.35
N ILE A 181 19.64 -4.07 24.62
CA ILE A 181 19.92 -2.94 25.51
C ILE A 181 20.27 -3.41 26.92
N ASN A 182 19.61 -4.44 27.44
CA ASN A 182 19.79 -4.93 28.80
C ASN A 182 20.93 -5.98 28.93
N ARG A 183 21.61 -6.36 27.84
CA ARG A 183 22.78 -7.23 27.89
C ARG A 183 24.03 -6.41 28.18
N ASP A 184 24.71 -6.68 29.30
CA ASP A 184 25.93 -5.99 29.73
C ASP A 184 27.12 -6.19 28.79
N ALA A 185 27.04 -7.04 27.75
CA ALA A 185 28.20 -7.61 27.15
C ALA A 185 28.45 -7.34 25.66
N ASN A 186 27.54 -6.75 24.89
CA ASN A 186 27.84 -6.61 23.47
C ASN A 186 27.22 -5.37 22.81
N SER A 187 27.96 -4.26 22.89
CA SER A 187 27.67 -3.03 22.17
C SER A 187 27.65 -3.22 20.64
N GLU A 188 28.35 -4.26 20.14
CA GLU A 188 28.46 -4.57 18.71
C GLU A 188 27.14 -5.10 18.11
N ASP A 189 26.43 -5.98 18.82
CA ASP A 189 25.11 -6.45 18.36
C ASP A 189 24.10 -5.30 18.25
N LEU A 190 24.15 -4.37 19.21
CA LEU A 190 23.30 -3.19 19.20
C LEU A 190 23.71 -2.20 18.10
N TYR A 191 25.01 -2.02 17.87
CA TYR A 191 25.53 -1.22 16.76
C TYR A 191 25.07 -1.83 15.41
N ASN A 192 25.27 -3.10 15.21
CA ASN A 192 24.90 -3.80 13.98
C ASN A 192 23.39 -3.73 13.70
N LEU A 193 22.56 -3.73 14.73
CA LEU A 193 21.11 -3.55 14.57
C LEU A 193 20.78 -2.20 13.93
N PHE A 194 21.38 -1.11 14.42
CA PHE A 194 21.13 0.24 13.87
C PHE A 194 21.80 0.42 12.52
N GLU A 195 22.99 -0.14 12.29
CA GLU A 195 23.68 -0.09 11.00
C GLU A 195 22.87 -0.81 9.92
N ASN A 196 22.37 -2.02 10.19
CA ASN A 196 21.50 -2.73 9.28
C ASN A 196 20.22 -1.93 8.95
N GLY A 197 19.61 -1.30 9.96
CA GLY A 197 18.45 -0.42 9.77
C GLY A 197 18.75 0.78 8.87
N PHE A 198 19.92 1.39 9.05
CA PHE A 198 20.41 2.47 8.19
C PHE A 198 20.59 1.99 6.75
N GLU A 199 21.30 0.88 6.54
CA GLU A 199 21.56 0.33 5.21
C GLU A 199 20.27 -0.02 4.47
N GLU A 200 19.33 -0.71 5.12
CA GLU A 200 18.06 -1.08 4.49
C GLU A 200 17.21 0.13 4.14
N ARG A 201 17.24 1.17 4.98
CA ARG A 201 16.56 2.42 4.70
C ARG A 201 17.19 3.14 3.49
N GLU A 202 18.51 3.22 3.40
CA GLU A 202 19.20 3.82 2.25
C GLU A 202 18.94 3.05 0.95
N LYS A 203 18.94 1.72 0.99
CA LYS A 203 18.55 0.88 -0.16
C LYS A 203 17.14 1.20 -0.62
N TRP A 204 16.18 1.33 0.31
CA TRP A 204 14.83 1.70 -0.03
C TRP A 204 14.72 3.11 -0.63
N LEU A 205 15.37 4.11 -0.04
CA LEU A 205 15.36 5.50 -0.52
C LEU A 205 16.02 5.65 -1.90
N SER A 206 17.07 4.89 -2.17
CA SER A 206 17.75 4.86 -3.48
C SER A 206 16.95 4.13 -4.57
N GLY A 207 15.85 3.44 -4.20
CA GLY A 207 15.04 2.66 -5.14
C GLY A 207 15.62 1.29 -5.48
N VAL A 208 16.71 0.87 -4.86
CA VAL A 208 17.35 -0.44 -5.11
C VAL A 208 16.42 -1.61 -4.75
N THR A 209 15.55 -1.43 -3.76
CA THR A 209 14.57 -2.44 -3.33
C THR A 209 13.27 -2.39 -4.14
N THR A 210 13.08 -1.38 -4.98
CA THR A 210 11.89 -1.27 -5.82
C THR A 210 12.23 -1.71 -7.24
N PRO A 211 11.45 -2.64 -7.85
CA PRO A 211 11.59 -2.98 -9.28
C PRO A 211 11.25 -1.81 -10.21
N TRP A 212 11.03 -0.62 -9.66
CA TRP A 212 10.54 0.58 -10.32
C TRP A 212 11.60 1.68 -10.31
N SER A 213 12.72 1.48 -11.00
CA SER A 213 13.62 2.60 -11.28
C SER A 213 12.95 3.55 -12.32
N ARG A 214 13.26 4.85 -12.26
CA ARG A 214 12.76 5.81 -13.25
C ARG A 214 13.14 5.44 -14.70
N ALA A 215 14.17 4.62 -14.88
CA ALA A 215 14.67 4.18 -16.19
C ALA A 215 13.77 3.09 -16.83
N ASP A 216 13.00 2.35 -16.04
CA ASP A 216 12.23 1.19 -16.50
C ASP A 216 10.75 1.51 -16.77
N TYR A 217 10.38 2.79 -16.85
CA TYR A 217 9.00 3.18 -17.13
C TYR A 217 8.67 3.05 -18.64
N GLU A 218 8.57 1.83 -19.11
CA GLU A 218 7.78 1.52 -20.29
C GLU A 218 6.29 1.57 -19.91
N ARG A 219 5.44 2.10 -20.83
CA ARG A 219 3.98 2.13 -20.59
C ARG A 219 3.49 0.75 -20.16
N PRO A 220 2.82 0.60 -19.01
CA PRO A 220 2.34 -0.70 -18.56
C PRO A 220 1.43 -1.30 -19.65
N LYS A 221 1.73 -2.51 -20.08
CA LYS A 221 0.82 -3.28 -20.94
C LYS A 221 -0.40 -3.66 -20.10
N VAL A 222 -1.59 -3.49 -20.64
CA VAL A 222 -2.83 -4.02 -20.01
C VAL A 222 -2.69 -5.53 -19.95
N PRO A 223 -2.73 -6.15 -18.76
CA PRO A 223 -2.67 -7.59 -18.68
C PRO A 223 -3.83 -8.23 -19.47
N SER A 224 -3.56 -9.31 -20.18
CA SER A 224 -4.62 -10.12 -20.79
C SER A 224 -5.50 -10.74 -19.71
N ALA A 225 -6.71 -11.18 -20.09
CA ALA A 225 -7.59 -11.88 -19.15
C ALA A 225 -6.91 -13.09 -18.48
N THR A 226 -6.02 -13.77 -19.20
CA THR A 226 -5.24 -14.90 -18.70
C THR A 226 -4.17 -14.48 -17.70
N GLU A 227 -3.48 -13.36 -17.95
CA GLU A 227 -2.48 -12.78 -17.04
C GLU A 227 -3.14 -12.24 -15.78
N THR A 228 -4.30 -11.59 -15.92
CA THR A 228 -5.10 -11.11 -14.78
C THR A 228 -5.56 -12.29 -13.93
N ALA A 229 -6.08 -13.36 -14.54
CA ALA A 229 -6.48 -14.56 -13.82
C ALA A 229 -5.30 -15.24 -13.13
N SER A 230 -4.15 -15.37 -13.81
CA SER A 230 -2.97 -15.99 -13.18
C SER A 230 -2.38 -15.13 -12.05
N THR A 231 -2.44 -13.83 -12.15
CA THR A 231 -2.04 -12.92 -11.07
C THR A 231 -2.96 -13.06 -9.86
N LEU A 232 -4.26 -13.22 -10.10
CA LEU A 232 -5.26 -13.42 -9.04
C LEU A 232 -5.12 -14.80 -8.34
N PHE A 233 -4.70 -15.84 -9.08
CA PHE A 233 -4.58 -17.20 -8.51
C PHE A 233 -3.20 -17.53 -7.94
N PHE A 234 -2.14 -16.95 -8.47
CA PHE A 234 -0.76 -17.36 -8.18
C PHE A 234 0.14 -16.23 -7.66
N GLY A 235 -0.37 -15.01 -7.56
CA GLY A 235 0.40 -13.83 -7.19
C GLY A 235 1.32 -13.30 -8.30
N GLN A 236 1.70 -12.04 -8.19
CA GLN A 236 2.43 -11.31 -9.23
C GLN A 236 3.81 -11.92 -9.58
N GLN A 237 4.51 -12.49 -8.60
CA GLN A 237 5.83 -13.09 -8.83
C GLN A 237 5.77 -14.35 -9.68
N VAL A 238 4.72 -15.15 -9.53
CA VAL A 238 4.53 -16.41 -10.30
C VAL A 238 3.99 -16.08 -11.68
N ALA A 239 3.05 -15.15 -11.81
CA ALA A 239 2.55 -14.68 -13.09
C ALA A 239 3.69 -14.14 -13.98
N ARG A 240 4.61 -13.33 -13.44
CA ARG A 240 5.80 -12.86 -14.18
C ARG A 240 6.69 -13.99 -14.70
N ARG A 241 6.89 -15.08 -13.95
CA ARG A 241 7.68 -16.23 -14.41
C ARG A 241 7.01 -17.00 -15.55
N LEU A 242 5.68 -17.09 -15.54
CA LEU A 242 4.93 -17.82 -16.57
C LEU A 242 4.88 -17.08 -17.92
N PHE A 243 4.97 -15.73 -17.90
CA PHE A 243 4.83 -14.89 -19.11
C PHE A 243 6.14 -14.26 -19.58
N SER A 244 7.23 -14.30 -18.80
CA SER A 244 8.55 -13.78 -19.22
C SER A 244 9.23 -14.64 -20.32
N ASP A 245 8.85 -15.90 -20.47
CA ASP A 245 9.43 -16.79 -21.48
C ASP A 245 8.86 -16.60 -22.89
N ASP A 246 7.75 -15.90 -23.07
CA ASP A 246 7.12 -15.69 -24.37
C ASP A 246 7.73 -14.51 -25.15
N GLU A 247 8.22 -13.48 -24.47
CA GLU A 247 8.91 -12.34 -25.13
C GLU A 247 10.24 -12.72 -25.76
N SER A 248 10.93 -13.76 -25.24
CA SER A 248 12.20 -14.23 -25.82
C SER A 248 12.02 -14.98 -27.17
N LYS A 249 10.81 -15.43 -27.47
CA LYS A 249 10.51 -16.13 -28.76
C LYS A 249 10.11 -15.17 -29.87
N ASP A 250 9.47 -14.06 -29.57
CA ASP A 250 9.05 -13.08 -30.59
C ASP A 250 10.19 -12.22 -31.11
N VAL A 251 11.22 -11.95 -30.30
CA VAL A 251 12.41 -11.20 -30.74
C VAL A 251 13.28 -12.03 -31.71
N LYS A 252 13.26 -13.37 -31.61
CA LYS A 252 13.97 -14.26 -32.55
C LYS A 252 13.26 -14.44 -33.89
N ARG A 253 11.93 -14.24 -33.95
CA ARG A 253 11.16 -14.32 -35.21
C ARG A 253 11.21 -13.06 -36.07
N LYS A 254 11.58 -11.91 -35.52
CA LYS A 254 11.72 -10.63 -36.27
C LYS A 254 13.14 -10.37 -36.80
N LYS A 255 14.09 -11.30 -36.60
CA LYS A 255 15.48 -11.21 -37.11
C LYS A 255 15.83 -12.32 -38.13
N GLN A 256 14.86 -13.02 -38.65
CA GLN A 256 14.93 -13.83 -39.85
C GLN A 256 13.96 -13.24 -40.91
#